data_db20f2b2592e4f355406944b1f83a0cb
#
_entry.id   db20f2b2592e4f355406944b1f83a0cb
#
_cell.length_a   1.000
_cell.length_b   1.000
_cell.length_c   1.000
_cell.angle_alpha   90.00
_cell.angle_beta   90.00
_cell.angle_gamma   90.00
#
_symmetry.space_group_name_H-M   'P 1'
#
loop_
_entity.id
_entity.type
_entity.pdbx_description
1 polymer ?
#
loop_
_entity_poly.entity_id
_entity_poly.type
_entity_poly.pdbx_seq_one_letter_code
_entity_poly.pdbx_strand_id
1 'polypeptide(L)' 'MTDIEDLITEQIPNLRRYARALLGDPTTADDLVQETLLRALSRQHLWKPGTNMRAWMF' A
#
# COMPACT_ATOMS: atom_id res chain seq x y z
N MET A 1 6.01 -19.74 -2.68
CA MET A 1 4.73 -19.13 -3.03
C MET A 1 4.63 -17.78 -2.35
N THR A 2 4.34 -16.71 -3.09
CA THR A 2 4.29 -15.38 -2.51
C THR A 2 2.93 -15.15 -1.85
N ASP A 3 2.94 -14.82 -0.55
CA ASP A 3 1.74 -14.48 0.20
C ASP A 3 1.24 -13.09 -0.21
N ILE A 4 -0.07 -12.87 -0.10
CA ILE A 4 -0.67 -11.57 -0.38
C ILE A 4 -0.09 -10.48 0.53
N GLU A 5 0.20 -10.81 1.77
CA GLU A 5 0.82 -9.86 2.70
C GLU A 5 2.21 -9.43 2.24
N ASP A 6 2.97 -10.34 1.65
CA ASP A 6 4.27 -10.02 1.07
C ASP A 6 4.13 -9.07 -0.12
N LEU A 7 3.12 -9.29 -0.96
CA LEU A 7 2.84 -8.42 -2.10
C LEU A 7 2.46 -7.01 -1.64
N ILE A 8 1.67 -6.91 -0.58
CA ILE A 8 1.30 -5.63 0.01
C ILE A 8 2.54 -4.93 0.58
N THR A 9 3.38 -5.67 1.32
CA THR A 9 4.59 -5.14 1.93
C THR A 9 5.58 -4.62 0.89
N GLU A 10 5.68 -5.29 -0.25
CA GLU A 10 6.55 -4.87 -1.35
C GLU A 10 6.18 -3.48 -1.89
N GLN A 11 4.95 -3.03 -1.68
CA GLN A 11 4.50 -1.73 -2.15
C GLN A 11 4.86 -0.58 -1.21
N ILE A 12 5.41 -0.85 -0.02
CA ILE A 12 5.71 0.19 0.96
C ILE A 12 6.64 1.28 0.40
N PRO A 13 7.77 0.98 -0.27
CA PRO A 13 8.62 2.03 -0.83
C PRO A 13 7.89 2.89 -1.87
N ASN A 14 7.05 2.27 -2.68
CA ASN A 14 6.27 2.97 -3.69
C ASN A 14 5.22 3.86 -3.05
N LEU A 15 4.54 3.36 -2.00
CA LEU A 15 3.57 4.13 -1.24
C LEU A 15 4.21 5.35 -0.60
N ARG A 16 5.38 5.19 -0.02
CA ARG A 16 6.10 6.30 0.62
C ARG A 16 6.45 7.39 -0.38
N ARG A 17 6.95 7.00 -1.54
CA ARG A 17 7.26 7.98 -2.59
C ARG A 17 6.02 8.71 -3.07
N TYR A 18 4.95 7.96 -3.29
CA TYR A 18 3.69 8.53 -3.74
C TYR A 18 3.13 9.51 -2.70
N ALA A 19 3.10 9.10 -1.43
CA ALA A 19 2.56 9.92 -0.36
C ALA A 19 3.37 11.20 -0.16
N ARG A 20 4.70 11.12 -0.22
CA ARG A 20 5.56 12.29 -0.11
C ARG A 20 5.38 13.26 -1.26
N ALA A 21 5.25 12.73 -2.47
CA ALA A 21 5.01 13.56 -3.64
C ALA A 21 3.66 14.26 -3.56
N LEU A 22 2.66 13.59 -3.00
CA LEU A 22 1.30 14.11 -2.90
C LEU A 22 1.15 15.14 -1.79
N LEU A 23 1.72 14.86 -0.61
CA LEU A 23 1.48 15.66 0.60
C LEU A 23 2.63 16.58 0.96
N GLY A 24 3.85 16.26 0.58
CA GLY A 24 5.02 17.10 0.84
C GLY A 24 5.54 17.08 2.28
N ASP A 25 4.72 16.68 3.26
CA ASP A 25 5.10 16.59 4.66
C ASP A 25 5.37 15.14 5.06
N PRO A 26 6.58 14.81 5.59
CA PRO A 26 6.93 13.44 5.93
C PRO A 26 5.99 12.79 6.95
N THR A 27 5.56 13.54 7.96
CA THR A 27 4.69 13.00 9.01
C THR A 27 3.32 12.62 8.45
N THR A 28 2.72 13.53 7.69
CA THR A 28 1.43 13.28 7.07
C THR A 28 1.53 12.18 6.02
N ALA A 29 2.64 12.14 5.29
CA ALA A 29 2.88 11.07 4.31
C ALA A 29 2.98 9.71 4.97
N ASP A 30 3.70 9.60 6.10
CA ASP A 30 3.80 8.35 6.85
C ASP A 30 2.44 7.90 7.37
N ASP A 31 1.61 8.83 7.86
CA ASP A 31 0.26 8.51 8.31
C ASP A 31 -0.59 7.95 7.18
N LEU A 32 -0.49 8.54 6.00
CA LEU A 32 -1.21 8.03 4.81
C LEU A 32 -0.74 6.62 4.44
N VAL A 33 0.57 6.37 4.48
CA VAL A 33 1.13 5.05 4.19
C VAL A 33 0.59 4.03 5.18
N GLN A 34 0.63 4.33 6.47
CA GLN A 34 0.13 3.42 7.50
C GLN A 34 -1.36 3.13 7.33
N GLU A 35 -2.17 4.16 7.09
CA GLU A 35 -3.59 4.00 6.87
C GLU A 35 -3.88 3.13 5.64
N THR A 36 -3.16 3.36 4.55
CA THR A 36 -3.32 2.57 3.32
C THR A 36 -2.95 1.10 3.56
N LEU A 37 -1.85 0.85 4.29
CA LEU A 37 -1.44 -0.50 4.62
C LEU A 37 -2.46 -1.23 5.48
N LEU A 38 -2.98 -0.57 6.51
CA LEU A 38 -3.99 -1.16 7.40
C LEU A 38 -5.25 -1.49 6.62
N ARG A 39 -5.67 -0.60 5.73
CA ARG A 39 -6.85 -0.83 4.89
C ARG A 39 -6.63 -2.01 3.95
N ALA A 40 -5.46 -2.07 3.32
CA ALA A 40 -5.13 -3.17 2.42
C ALA A 40 -5.10 -4.51 3.15
N LEU A 41 -4.49 -4.56 4.34
CA LEU A 41 -4.41 -5.78 5.13
C LEU A 41 -5.78 -6.24 5.60
N SER A 42 -6.65 -5.32 6.02
CA SER A 42 -8.00 -5.69 6.46
C SER A 42 -8.92 -6.10 5.32
N ARG A 43 -8.59 -5.71 4.08
CA ARG A 43 -9.39 -6.04 2.90
C ARG A 43 -8.67 -6.97 1.93
N GLN A 44 -7.59 -7.62 2.37
CA GLN A 44 -6.80 -8.47 1.48
C GLN A 44 -7.61 -9.60 0.85
N HIS A 45 -8.65 -10.06 1.53
CA HIS A 45 -9.54 -11.09 1.01
C HIS A 45 -10.31 -10.66 -0.24
N LEU A 46 -10.41 -9.36 -0.51
CA LEU A 46 -11.07 -8.82 -1.69
C LEU A 46 -10.16 -8.76 -2.90
N TRP A 47 -8.84 -8.87 -2.68
CA TRP A 47 -7.88 -8.84 -3.79
C TRP A 47 -7.91 -10.16 -4.54
N LYS A 48 -7.96 -10.09 -5.86
CA LYS A 48 -7.99 -11.27 -6.71
C LYS A 48 -6.61 -11.52 -7.33
N PRO A 49 -6.09 -12.77 -7.28
CA PRO A 49 -4.82 -13.09 -7.94
C PRO A 49 -4.85 -12.69 -9.41
N GLY A 50 -3.73 -12.12 -9.88
CA GLY A 50 -3.63 -11.58 -11.23
C GLY A 50 -3.93 -10.09 -11.32
N THR A 51 -4.57 -9.51 -10.30
CA THR A 51 -4.77 -8.06 -10.22
C THR A 51 -3.48 -7.38 -9.78
N ASN A 52 -3.15 -6.25 -10.42
CA ASN A 52 -1.97 -5.47 -10.05
C ASN A 52 -2.15 -4.91 -8.62
N MET A 53 -1.30 -5.36 -7.70
CA MET A 53 -1.39 -4.97 -6.29
C MET A 53 -1.28 -3.45 -6.12
N ARG A 54 -0.36 -2.83 -6.86
CA ARG A 54 -0.16 -1.38 -6.77
C ARG A 54 -1.42 -0.61 -7.17
N ALA A 55 -2.05 -1.02 -8.26
CA ALA A 55 -3.27 -0.38 -8.72
C ALA A 55 -4.43 -0.57 -7.74
N TRP A 56 -4.47 -1.76 -7.11
CA TRP A 56 -5.52 -2.06 -6.15
C TRP A 56 -5.37 -1.25 -4.86
N MET A 57 -4.13 -1.05 -4.39
CA MET A 57 -3.86 -0.33 -3.15
C MET A 57 -3.95 1.20 -3.32
N PHE A 58 -3.51 1.69 -4.45
CA PHE A 58 -3.43 3.13 -4.73
C PHE A 58 -4.74 3.61 -5.35
#